data_8f4a4daaa21908365ac9348c2cd78e2f
#
_entry.id   8f4a4daaa21908365ac9348c2cd78e2f
#
_cell.length_a   1.000
_cell.length_b   1.000
_cell.length_c   1.000
_cell.angle_alpha   90.00
_cell.angle_beta   90.00
_cell.angle_gamma   90.00
#
_symmetry.space_group_name_H-M   'P 1'
#
loop_
_entity.id
_entity.type
_entity.pdbx_description
1 polymer ?
#
loop_
_entity_poly.entity_id
_entity_poly.type
_entity_poly.pdbx_seq_one_letter_code
_entity_poly.pdbx_strand_id
1 'polypeptide(L)'
;MNIWHDIAPERITAKSFEAFIEIPKGCKAKYELDKDTGLLKLDRVLYTSTVYPANYGFIPRTFADDGDPLDVLVLCGESIYPQTLVHCYPIGVIKMIDGGSLDEKIIAIPFGDPTYHSYYDIQELPKHVFEEMMHFFEVYKSLEHKTTTVKEICHRDEAMDIINKCIDAYEGIFTSGKGKKRR
;
A
#
# COMPACT_ATOMS: atom_id res chain seq x y z
N MET A 1 -4.22 14.01 15.22
CA MET A 1 -4.62 12.69 14.69
C MET A 1 -3.46 12.16 13.89
N ASN A 2 -2.98 10.95 14.19
CA ASN A 2 -1.98 10.25 13.38
C ASN A 2 -2.69 9.10 12.66
N ILE A 3 -2.88 9.22 11.36
CA ILE A 3 -3.66 8.26 10.56
C ILE A 3 -3.08 6.83 10.61
N TRP A 4 -1.78 6.68 10.83
CA TRP A 4 -1.16 5.37 10.99
C TRP A 4 -1.66 4.63 12.24
N HIS A 5 -1.92 5.38 13.34
CA HIS A 5 -2.19 4.81 14.66
C HIS A 5 -3.64 4.97 15.15
N ASP A 6 -4.34 6.01 14.70
CA ASP A 6 -5.62 6.43 15.29
C ASP A 6 -6.86 5.79 14.64
N ILE A 7 -6.69 4.98 13.59
CA ILE A 7 -7.79 4.18 13.02
C ILE A 7 -8.20 3.09 14.01
N ALA A 8 -9.49 2.89 14.19
CA ALA A 8 -10.03 1.85 15.06
C ALA A 8 -9.59 0.45 14.58
N PRO A 9 -9.06 -0.43 15.47
CA PRO A 9 -8.49 -1.72 15.10
C PRO A 9 -9.43 -2.60 14.28
N GLU A 10 -10.72 -2.60 14.62
CA GLU A 10 -11.74 -3.41 13.95
C GLU A 10 -11.97 -3.03 12.47
N ARG A 11 -11.47 -1.88 12.03
CA ARG A 11 -11.52 -1.44 10.62
C ARG A 11 -10.36 -1.99 9.78
N ILE A 12 -9.40 -2.66 10.41
CA ILE A 12 -8.22 -3.19 9.74
C ILE A 12 -8.13 -4.69 9.99
N THR A 13 -8.44 -5.46 8.96
CA THR A 13 -8.31 -6.92 8.96
C THR A 13 -7.68 -7.38 7.64
N ALA A 14 -7.18 -8.61 7.60
CA ALA A 14 -6.63 -9.15 6.35
C ALA A 14 -7.66 -9.28 5.23
N LYS A 15 -8.95 -9.41 5.56
CA LYS A 15 -10.02 -9.58 4.56
C LYS A 15 -10.59 -8.26 4.07
N SER A 16 -10.55 -7.22 4.89
CA SER A 16 -11.02 -5.87 4.55
C SER A 16 -10.34 -4.85 5.44
N PHE A 17 -9.99 -3.71 4.88
CA PHE A 17 -9.26 -2.64 5.58
C PHE A 17 -9.57 -1.28 4.97
N GLU A 18 -9.21 -0.24 5.72
CA GLU A 18 -9.14 1.12 5.19
C GLU A 18 -7.73 1.35 4.62
N ALA A 19 -7.63 1.69 3.34
CA ALA A 19 -6.42 2.19 2.72
C ALA A 19 -6.38 3.71 2.84
N PHE A 20 -5.25 4.28 3.28
CA PHE A 20 -5.02 5.72 3.26
C PHE A 20 -4.27 6.08 2.00
N ILE A 21 -4.89 6.88 1.13
CA ILE A 21 -4.30 7.26 -0.16
C ILE A 21 -3.36 8.44 0.03
N GLU A 22 -2.11 8.28 -0.42
CA GLU A 22 -1.10 9.33 -0.46
C GLU A 22 -0.94 9.90 -1.87
N ILE A 23 -0.99 9.03 -2.89
CA ILE A 23 -0.68 9.38 -4.28
C ILE A 23 -1.83 8.95 -5.19
N PRO A 24 -2.45 9.89 -5.93
CA PRO A 24 -3.49 9.56 -6.90
C PRO A 24 -2.94 8.76 -8.10
N LYS A 25 -3.77 7.89 -8.67
CA LYS A 25 -3.50 7.29 -9.98
C LYS A 25 -3.20 8.37 -11.03
N GLY A 26 -2.18 8.15 -11.84
CA GLY A 26 -1.74 9.08 -12.88
C GLY A 26 -0.86 10.24 -12.36
N CYS A 27 -0.58 10.27 -11.07
CA CYS A 27 0.30 11.30 -10.48
C CYS A 27 1.77 10.94 -10.66
N LYS A 28 2.59 11.98 -10.84
CA LYS A 28 4.05 11.88 -10.92
C LYS A 28 4.75 12.37 -9.64
N ALA A 29 4.03 13.10 -8.82
CA ALA A 29 4.53 13.56 -7.53
C ALA A 29 4.40 12.43 -6.49
N LYS A 30 5.52 12.08 -5.84
CA LYS A 30 5.53 11.14 -4.73
C LYS A 30 5.31 11.89 -3.44
N TYR A 31 4.20 11.58 -2.78
CA TYR A 31 3.87 12.07 -1.45
C TYR A 31 4.08 10.96 -0.41
N GLU A 32 4.43 11.34 0.78
CA GLU A 32 4.60 10.47 1.93
C GLU A 32 3.96 11.09 3.18
N LEU A 33 3.42 10.26 4.05
CA LEU A 33 2.98 10.71 5.37
C LEU A 33 4.18 11.18 6.19
N ASP A 34 4.15 12.43 6.61
CA ASP A 34 5.03 12.91 7.67
C ASP A 34 4.51 12.37 9.02
N LYS A 35 5.25 11.41 9.59
CA LYS A 35 4.84 10.69 10.79
C LYS A 35 4.75 11.59 12.02
N ASP A 36 5.47 12.71 12.03
CA ASP A 36 5.50 13.66 13.15
C ASP A 36 4.28 14.59 13.13
N THR A 37 3.90 15.08 11.94
CA THR A 37 2.82 16.06 11.79
C THR A 37 1.49 15.41 11.38
N GLY A 38 1.50 14.22 10.79
CA GLY A 38 0.33 13.56 10.21
C GLY A 38 -0.15 14.18 8.90
N LEU A 39 0.64 15.04 8.29
CA LEU A 39 0.36 15.65 6.99
C LEU A 39 1.10 14.91 5.88
N LEU A 40 0.61 15.02 4.64
CA LEU A 40 1.40 14.61 3.48
C LEU A 40 2.47 15.66 3.16
N LYS A 41 3.69 15.18 2.94
CA LYS A 41 4.78 15.97 2.39
C LYS A 41 5.13 15.48 0.98
N LEU A 42 5.55 16.39 0.12
CA LEU A 42 6.15 16.04 -1.16
C LEU A 42 7.56 15.49 -0.91
N ASP A 43 7.76 14.19 -1.16
CA ASP A 43 9.09 13.58 -1.14
C ASP A 43 9.88 14.03 -2.39
N ARG A 44 9.35 13.74 -3.58
CA ARG A 44 9.93 14.15 -4.85
C ARG A 44 8.93 14.06 -6.00
N VAL A 45 9.29 14.62 -7.14
CA VAL A 45 8.67 14.31 -8.44
C VAL A 45 9.49 13.22 -9.11
N LEU A 46 8.84 12.17 -9.63
CA LEU A 46 9.53 11.07 -10.31
C LEU A 46 10.39 11.60 -11.47
N TYR A 47 11.61 11.12 -11.58
CA TYR A 47 12.54 11.56 -12.61
C TYR A 47 12.20 10.98 -13.97
N THR A 48 11.60 9.80 -14.02
CA THR A 48 11.14 9.16 -15.25
C THR A 48 9.85 9.79 -15.77
N SER A 49 9.44 9.46 -16.98
CA SER A 49 8.13 9.87 -17.54
C SER A 49 6.96 9.06 -17.03
N THR A 50 7.21 8.05 -16.19
CA THR A 50 6.17 7.19 -15.62
C THR A 50 5.31 7.94 -14.61
N VAL A 51 4.09 7.45 -14.43
CA VAL A 51 3.13 7.90 -13.42
C VAL A 51 2.64 6.69 -12.61
N TYR A 52 2.16 6.90 -11.41
CA TYR A 52 1.61 5.81 -10.60
C TYR A 52 0.43 5.15 -11.32
N PRO A 53 0.48 3.82 -11.54
CA PRO A 53 -0.54 3.11 -12.35
C PRO A 53 -1.86 2.88 -11.61
N ALA A 54 -1.84 3.00 -10.30
CA ALA A 54 -3.00 2.89 -9.42
C ALA A 54 -2.93 3.96 -8.32
N ASN A 55 -4.01 4.16 -7.57
CA ASN A 55 -3.95 4.97 -6.36
C ASN A 55 -3.04 4.27 -5.35
N TYR A 56 -2.12 4.99 -4.76
CA TYR A 56 -1.09 4.43 -3.89
C TYR A 56 -1.15 5.02 -2.49
N GLY A 57 -0.88 4.21 -1.51
CA GLY A 57 -0.83 4.61 -0.12
C GLY A 57 -0.49 3.44 0.78
N PHE A 58 -1.01 3.42 1.99
CA PHE A 58 -0.70 2.38 2.96
C PHE A 58 -1.93 1.92 3.74
N ILE A 59 -1.78 0.78 4.41
CA ILE A 59 -2.77 0.23 5.33
C ILE A 59 -2.42 0.70 6.74
N PRO A 60 -3.26 1.52 7.41
CA PRO A 60 -3.03 1.91 8.79
C PRO A 60 -2.90 0.71 9.74
N ARG A 61 -2.23 0.88 10.88
CA ARG A 61 -2.04 -0.16 11.90
C ARG A 61 -1.34 -1.43 11.38
N THR A 62 -0.49 -1.27 10.37
CA THR A 62 0.44 -2.30 9.90
C THR A 62 1.88 -1.83 10.10
N PHE A 63 2.82 -2.80 10.17
CA PHE A 63 4.24 -2.52 10.28
C PHE A 63 5.00 -3.54 9.43
N ALA A 64 5.59 -3.08 8.34
CA ALA A 64 6.35 -3.89 7.39
C ALA A 64 7.82 -4.02 7.79
N ASP A 65 8.56 -4.88 7.08
CA ASP A 65 9.94 -5.20 7.41
C ASP A 65 10.93 -4.02 7.22
N ASP A 66 10.55 -2.99 6.45
CA ASP A 66 11.29 -1.75 6.26
C ASP A 66 11.06 -0.70 7.37
N GLY A 67 10.17 -0.98 8.31
CA GLY A 67 9.82 -0.09 9.43
C GLY A 67 8.72 0.92 9.13
N ASP A 68 8.05 0.78 8.01
CA ASP A 68 6.94 1.62 7.54
C ASP A 68 5.60 0.86 7.55
N PRO A 69 4.45 1.54 7.43
CA PRO A 69 3.20 0.86 7.21
C PRO A 69 3.20 0.12 5.87
N LEU A 70 2.46 -0.98 5.79
CA LEU A 70 2.38 -1.83 4.59
C LEU A 70 1.75 -1.06 3.43
N ASP A 71 2.46 -0.99 2.32
CA ASP A 71 2.04 -0.31 1.10
C ASP A 71 0.85 -0.99 0.42
N VAL A 72 0.00 -0.20 -0.22
CA VAL A 72 -1.15 -0.67 -0.98
C VAL A 72 -1.34 0.09 -2.29
N LEU A 73 -1.60 -0.67 -3.36
CA LEU A 73 -2.08 -0.19 -4.65
C LEU A 73 -3.59 -0.42 -4.71
N VAL A 74 -4.36 0.65 -4.77
CA VAL A 74 -5.82 0.59 -4.85
C VAL A 74 -6.25 0.76 -6.31
N LEU A 75 -6.67 -0.36 -6.91
CA LEU A 75 -7.23 -0.40 -8.27
C LEU A 75 -8.64 0.17 -8.23
N CYS A 76 -8.83 1.29 -8.91
CA CYS A 76 -10.09 1.98 -9.00
C CYS A 76 -10.26 2.58 -10.39
N GLY A 77 -11.50 2.68 -10.87
CA GLY A 77 -11.84 3.36 -12.12
C GLY A 77 -11.43 4.84 -12.11
N GLU A 78 -11.38 5.44 -10.93
CA GLU A 78 -11.12 6.87 -10.74
C GLU A 78 -9.79 7.13 -10.01
N SER A 79 -9.27 8.34 -10.20
CA SER A 79 -8.18 8.89 -9.41
C SER A 79 -8.75 9.42 -8.09
N ILE A 80 -8.23 8.90 -6.97
CA ILE A 80 -8.71 9.23 -5.62
C ILE A 80 -7.84 10.34 -5.03
N TYR A 81 -8.46 11.35 -4.42
CA TYR A 81 -7.73 12.44 -3.78
C TYR A 81 -6.84 11.95 -2.64
N PRO A 82 -5.64 12.56 -2.47
CA PRO A 82 -4.80 12.28 -1.30
C PRO A 82 -5.54 12.54 0.02
N GLN A 83 -5.11 11.84 1.07
CA GLN A 83 -5.72 11.86 2.41
C GLN A 83 -7.14 11.28 2.48
N THR A 84 -7.52 10.46 1.50
CA THR A 84 -8.79 9.75 1.50
C THR A 84 -8.63 8.36 2.12
N LEU A 85 -9.54 7.98 3.01
CA LEU A 85 -9.72 6.61 3.45
C LEU A 85 -10.62 5.87 2.48
N VAL A 86 -10.17 4.70 2.03
CA VAL A 86 -10.89 3.87 1.07
C VAL A 86 -11.09 2.48 1.66
N HIS A 87 -12.32 2.05 1.81
CA HIS A 87 -12.64 0.70 2.28
C HIS A 87 -12.41 -0.32 1.17
N CYS A 88 -11.40 -1.20 1.36
CA CYS A 88 -10.86 -2.11 0.36
C CYS A 88 -10.81 -3.55 0.84
N TYR A 89 -10.66 -4.46 -0.12
CA TYR A 89 -10.28 -5.86 0.11
C TYR A 89 -9.07 -6.22 -0.78
N PRO A 90 -8.17 -7.12 -0.32
CA PRO A 90 -7.00 -7.52 -1.08
C PRO A 90 -7.38 -8.51 -2.19
N ILE A 91 -6.66 -8.44 -3.31
CA ILE A 91 -6.76 -9.41 -4.42
C ILE A 91 -5.42 -10.05 -4.78
N GLY A 92 -4.31 -9.51 -4.29
CA GLY A 92 -2.97 -10.01 -4.54
C GLY A 92 -1.89 -9.13 -3.90
N VAL A 93 -0.63 -9.47 -4.15
CA VAL A 93 0.53 -8.73 -3.67
C VAL A 93 1.67 -8.77 -4.68
N ILE A 94 2.34 -7.64 -4.87
CA ILE A 94 3.62 -7.54 -5.58
C ILE A 94 4.73 -7.66 -4.55
N LYS A 95 5.66 -8.61 -4.78
CA LYS A 95 6.90 -8.73 -4.03
C LYS A 95 8.06 -8.20 -4.84
N MET A 96 8.81 -7.28 -4.28
CA MET A 96 9.96 -6.68 -4.95
C MET A 96 11.12 -6.49 -3.99
N ILE A 97 12.29 -6.23 -4.54
CA ILE A 97 13.47 -5.80 -3.81
C ILE A 97 13.71 -4.33 -4.14
N ASP A 98 13.76 -3.49 -3.12
CA ASP A 98 14.13 -2.09 -3.21
C ASP A 98 15.32 -1.82 -2.27
N GLY A 99 16.41 -1.32 -2.82
CA GLY A 99 17.62 -1.04 -2.05
C GLY A 99 18.20 -2.25 -1.31
N GLY A 100 17.91 -3.47 -1.78
CA GLY A 100 18.36 -4.73 -1.17
C GLY A 100 17.42 -5.31 -0.11
N SER A 101 16.34 -4.63 0.22
CA SER A 101 15.32 -5.09 1.18
C SER A 101 14.05 -5.57 0.47
N LEU A 102 13.37 -6.54 1.09
CA LEU A 102 12.05 -6.98 0.63
C LEU A 102 11.05 -5.83 0.82
N ASP A 103 10.29 -5.57 -0.22
CA ASP A 103 9.25 -4.56 -0.26
C ASP A 103 7.99 -5.19 -0.87
N GLU A 104 6.94 -5.25 -0.08
CA GLU A 104 5.69 -5.91 -0.43
C GLU A 104 4.60 -4.86 -0.60
N LYS A 105 3.87 -4.93 -1.72
CA LYS A 105 2.79 -3.97 -2.04
C LYS A 105 1.50 -4.72 -2.29
N ILE A 106 0.54 -4.55 -1.40
CA ILE A 106 -0.79 -5.15 -1.53
C ILE A 106 -1.50 -4.56 -2.74
N ILE A 107 -2.19 -5.38 -3.49
CA ILE A 107 -3.12 -4.95 -4.54
C ILE A 107 -4.53 -5.13 -4.01
N ALA A 108 -5.31 -4.06 -3.99
CA ALA A 108 -6.64 -4.04 -3.40
C ALA A 108 -7.67 -3.35 -4.29
N ILE A 109 -8.94 -3.66 -4.07
CA ILE A 109 -10.07 -3.07 -4.77
C ILE A 109 -11.03 -2.44 -3.77
N PRO A 110 -11.55 -1.21 -4.02
CA PRO A 110 -12.59 -0.63 -3.20
C PRO A 110 -13.90 -1.41 -3.31
N PHE A 111 -14.58 -1.66 -2.18
CA PHE A 111 -15.91 -2.28 -2.21
C PHE A 111 -16.95 -1.47 -3.00
N GLY A 112 -16.76 -0.16 -3.07
CA GLY A 112 -17.68 0.76 -3.75
C GLY A 112 -17.41 0.98 -5.24
N ASP A 113 -16.42 0.32 -5.86
CA ASP A 113 -16.12 0.49 -7.28
C ASP A 113 -16.91 -0.52 -8.14
N PRO A 114 -17.93 -0.09 -8.91
CA PRO A 114 -18.74 -1.00 -9.72
C PRO A 114 -17.96 -1.64 -10.88
N THR A 115 -16.81 -1.08 -11.26
CA THR A 115 -15.97 -1.59 -12.35
C THR A 115 -15.14 -2.79 -11.91
N TYR A 116 -14.59 -2.73 -10.69
CA TYR A 116 -13.63 -3.72 -10.23
C TYR A 116 -14.16 -4.65 -9.13
N HIS A 117 -15.27 -4.33 -8.47
CA HIS A 117 -15.77 -5.07 -7.29
C HIS A 117 -16.12 -6.55 -7.53
N SER A 118 -16.16 -7.00 -8.78
CA SER A 118 -16.40 -8.41 -9.15
C SER A 118 -15.14 -9.27 -9.17
N TYR A 119 -13.96 -8.66 -9.08
CA TYR A 119 -12.68 -9.38 -9.04
C TYR A 119 -12.25 -9.63 -7.61
N TYR A 120 -11.88 -10.86 -7.30
CA TYR A 120 -11.47 -11.28 -5.97
C TYR A 120 -10.05 -11.84 -5.90
N ASP A 121 -9.44 -12.10 -7.05
CA ASP A 121 -8.05 -12.52 -7.17
C ASP A 121 -7.37 -11.84 -8.35
N ILE A 122 -6.05 -11.65 -8.25
CA ILE A 122 -5.25 -10.97 -9.27
C ILE A 122 -5.32 -11.67 -10.64
N GLN A 123 -5.46 -13.00 -10.68
CA GLN A 123 -5.55 -13.75 -11.94
C GLN A 123 -6.88 -13.52 -12.68
N GLU A 124 -7.90 -13.00 -12.05
CA GLU A 124 -9.17 -12.67 -12.71
C GLU A 124 -9.06 -11.37 -13.53
N LEU A 125 -8.04 -10.55 -13.28
CA LEU A 125 -7.80 -9.31 -14.01
C LEU A 125 -7.12 -9.57 -15.35
N PRO A 126 -7.34 -8.68 -16.36
CA PRO A 126 -6.53 -8.68 -17.56
C PRO A 126 -5.04 -8.58 -17.22
N LYS A 127 -4.25 -9.49 -17.82
CA LYS A 127 -2.81 -9.60 -17.54
C LYS A 127 -2.06 -8.26 -17.64
N HIS A 128 -2.43 -7.42 -18.58
CA HIS A 128 -1.80 -6.13 -18.82
C HIS A 128 -1.89 -5.18 -17.61
N VAL A 129 -2.93 -5.27 -16.78
CA VAL A 129 -3.11 -4.40 -15.60
C VAL A 129 -1.94 -4.56 -14.63
N PHE A 130 -1.53 -5.79 -14.33
CA PHE A 130 -0.41 -6.02 -13.42
C PHE A 130 0.95 -5.97 -14.13
N GLU A 131 1.03 -6.18 -15.45
CA GLU A 131 2.25 -5.93 -16.22
C GLU A 131 2.64 -4.45 -16.20
N GLU A 132 1.67 -3.53 -16.28
CA GLU A 132 1.93 -2.09 -16.11
C GLU A 132 2.44 -1.76 -14.70
N MET A 133 1.83 -2.34 -13.65
CA MET A 133 2.28 -2.12 -12.27
C MET A 133 3.71 -2.63 -12.07
N MET A 134 4.02 -3.84 -12.55
CA MET A 134 5.37 -4.40 -12.47
C MET A 134 6.39 -3.51 -13.18
N HIS A 135 6.09 -3.14 -14.44
CA HIS A 135 6.97 -2.28 -15.22
C HIS A 135 7.21 -0.93 -14.54
N PHE A 136 6.16 -0.33 -13.97
CA PHE A 136 6.31 0.91 -13.22
C PHE A 136 7.35 0.77 -12.11
N PHE A 137 7.23 -0.25 -11.26
CA PHE A 137 8.16 -0.46 -10.15
C PHE A 137 9.58 -0.87 -10.59
N GLU A 138 9.74 -1.45 -11.76
CA GLU A 138 11.06 -1.76 -12.32
C GLU A 138 11.81 -0.51 -12.79
N VAL A 139 11.09 0.52 -13.28
CA VAL A 139 11.74 1.66 -13.95
C VAL A 139 11.60 3.00 -13.23
N TYR A 140 10.68 3.16 -12.27
CA TYR A 140 10.35 4.48 -11.69
C TYR A 140 11.52 5.18 -10.98
N LYS A 141 12.53 4.44 -10.52
CA LYS A 141 13.76 4.94 -9.91
C LYS A 141 14.99 4.90 -10.84
N SER A 142 14.85 4.46 -12.10
CA SER A 142 16.00 4.21 -12.99
C SER A 142 16.83 5.46 -13.25
N LEU A 143 16.21 6.63 -13.42
CA LEU A 143 16.93 7.91 -13.60
C LEU A 143 17.46 8.50 -12.28
N GLU A 144 17.13 7.91 -11.15
CA GLU A 144 17.74 8.21 -9.84
C GLU A 144 18.97 7.33 -9.57
N HIS A 145 19.38 6.51 -10.54
CA HIS A 145 20.46 5.52 -10.42
C HIS A 145 20.24 4.51 -9.29
N LYS A 146 18.98 4.19 -9.01
CA LYS A 146 18.56 3.17 -8.05
C LYS A 146 17.92 2.01 -8.79
N THR A 147 18.22 0.79 -8.33
CA THR A 147 17.65 -0.43 -8.90
C THR A 147 16.55 -0.98 -8.01
N THR A 148 15.46 -1.32 -8.64
CA THR A 148 14.37 -2.09 -8.06
C THR A 148 14.18 -3.35 -8.91
N THR A 149 13.78 -4.44 -8.28
CA THR A 149 13.55 -5.70 -9.00
C THR A 149 12.24 -6.30 -8.52
N VAL A 150 11.26 -6.38 -9.41
CA VAL A 150 10.03 -7.12 -9.12
C VAL A 150 10.33 -8.60 -9.19
N LYS A 151 9.98 -9.36 -8.15
CA LYS A 151 10.21 -10.79 -8.04
C LYS A 151 9.03 -11.57 -8.60
N GLU A 152 7.87 -11.32 -8.06
CA GLU A 152 6.65 -12.05 -8.38
C GLU A 152 5.39 -11.27 -8.00
N ILE A 153 4.28 -11.67 -8.59
CA ILE A 153 2.95 -11.30 -8.13
C ILE A 153 2.29 -12.56 -7.57
N CYS A 154 1.78 -12.46 -6.35
CA CYS A 154 1.12 -13.55 -5.67
C CYS A 154 -0.37 -13.27 -5.49
N HIS A 155 -1.11 -14.32 -5.16
CA HIS A 155 -2.55 -14.36 -5.04
C HIS A 155 -3.07 -13.71 -3.76
N ARG A 156 -4.38 -13.62 -3.65
CA ARG A 156 -5.09 -13.05 -2.51
C ARG A 156 -4.72 -13.68 -1.17
N ASP A 157 -4.63 -15.00 -1.11
CA ASP A 157 -4.34 -15.70 0.16
C ASP A 157 -3.00 -15.27 0.74
N GLU A 158 -1.97 -15.14 -0.10
CA GLU A 158 -0.67 -14.66 0.32
C GLU A 158 -0.69 -13.18 0.73
N ALA A 159 -1.47 -12.35 0.04
CA ALA A 159 -1.69 -10.96 0.45
C ALA A 159 -2.33 -10.89 1.85
N MET A 160 -3.31 -11.73 2.13
CA MET A 160 -3.94 -11.79 3.47
C MET A 160 -2.96 -12.25 4.56
N ASP A 161 -2.09 -13.21 4.27
CA ASP A 161 -1.06 -13.67 5.21
C ASP A 161 -0.06 -12.54 5.54
N ILE A 162 0.38 -11.79 4.53
CA ILE A 162 1.27 -10.64 4.70
C ILE A 162 0.59 -9.54 5.52
N ILE A 163 -0.67 -9.22 5.22
CA ILE A 163 -1.43 -8.22 6.00
C ILE A 163 -1.52 -8.65 7.47
N ASN A 164 -1.86 -9.91 7.76
CA ASN A 164 -1.90 -10.43 9.13
C ASN A 164 -0.54 -10.30 9.82
N LYS A 165 0.56 -10.73 9.17
CA LYS A 165 1.93 -10.58 9.68
C LYS A 165 2.23 -9.13 10.06
N CYS A 166 1.87 -8.18 9.21
CA CYS A 166 2.13 -6.75 9.44
C CYS A 166 1.22 -6.15 10.53
N ILE A 167 -0.02 -6.63 10.69
CA ILE A 167 -0.90 -6.26 11.82
C ILE A 167 -0.29 -6.77 13.14
N ASP A 168 0.09 -8.04 13.21
CA ASP A 168 0.68 -8.64 14.40
C ASP A 168 1.99 -7.94 14.80
N ALA A 169 2.83 -7.59 13.82
CA ALA A 169 4.06 -6.83 14.05
C ALA A 169 3.75 -5.44 14.61
N TYR A 170 2.76 -4.74 14.06
CA TYR A 170 2.32 -3.45 14.57
C TYR A 170 1.82 -3.56 16.02
N GLU A 171 0.99 -4.53 16.32
CA GLU A 171 0.46 -4.74 17.66
C GLU A 171 1.57 -5.06 18.67
N GLY A 172 2.53 -5.88 18.27
CA GLY A 172 3.71 -6.20 19.08
C GLY A 172 4.52 -4.97 19.47
N ILE A 173 4.69 -4.03 18.56
CA ILE A 173 5.53 -2.84 18.76
C ILE A 173 4.77 -1.72 19.47
N PHE A 174 3.56 -1.39 19.01
CA PHE A 174 2.87 -0.16 19.41
C PHE A 174 1.78 -0.36 20.46
N THR A 175 1.24 -1.58 20.63
CA THR A 175 0.15 -1.83 21.59
C THR A 175 0.60 -2.56 22.86
N SER A 176 1.61 -3.42 22.78
CA SER A 176 2.12 -4.17 23.94
C SER A 176 2.75 -3.30 25.02
N GLY A 177 3.09 -2.03 24.70
CA GLY A 177 3.63 -1.06 25.66
C GLY A 177 2.60 -0.23 26.45
N LYS A 178 1.34 -0.20 26.03
CA LYS A 178 0.29 0.61 26.69
C LYS A 178 -0.30 -0.01 27.97
N GLY A 179 0.01 -1.27 28.26
CA GLY A 179 -0.47 -1.98 29.46
C GLY A 179 0.31 -1.68 30.75
N LYS A 180 1.43 -0.93 30.72
CA LYS A 180 2.30 -0.70 31.89
C LYS A 180 2.33 0.73 32.45
N LYS A 181 1.46 1.63 32.02
CA LYS A 181 1.35 2.98 32.61
C LYS A 181 -0.08 3.30 33.04
N ARG A 182 -0.63 2.52 33.96
CA ARG A 182 -1.72 2.90 34.86
C ARG A 182 -1.55 2.13 36.17
N ARG A 183 -0.66 2.62 37.02
CA ARG A 183 -0.75 2.50 38.49
C ARG A 183 -0.15 3.75 39.10
#